data_c3848984105cc24ccb6c1a61bb65b221
#
_entry.id   c3848984105cc24ccb6c1a61bb65b221
#
_cell.length_a   1.000
_cell.length_b   1.000
_cell.length_c   1.000
_cell.angle_alpha   90.00
_cell.angle_beta   90.00
_cell.angle_gamma   90.00
#
_symmetry.space_group_name_H-M   'P 1'
#
loop_
_entity.id
_entity.type
_entity.pdbx_description
1 polymer ?
#
loop_
_entity_poly.entity_id
_entity_poly.type
_entity_poly.pdbx_seq_one_letter_code
_entity_poly.pdbx_strand_id
1 'polypeptide(L)'
;MKSSIENLDVCQRDNFFNNNFDLTYILNKFCYIERENDIIIDHYFFKQYIKITDNSINTLNHLINQIEKVLKNYDNFNVHLKIKSLTLIEIDKHKDLISMMSLILKQKFPDKLKNCLIYDAPFIFSSLFSIISPFIDKDTQKKMRLIK
;
A
#
# COMPACT_ATOMS: atom_id res chain seq x y z
N MET A 1 6.25 27.71 -4.78
CA MET A 1 7.07 26.54 -5.18
C MET A 1 8.18 26.89 -6.15
N LYS A 2 7.90 27.64 -7.21
CA LYS A 2 8.94 28.12 -8.14
C LYS A 2 10.03 28.95 -7.45
N SER A 3 9.65 29.85 -6.55
CA SER A 3 10.59 30.67 -5.79
C SER A 3 11.55 29.86 -4.93
N SER A 4 11.07 28.76 -4.34
CA SER A 4 11.92 27.85 -3.55
C SER A 4 12.94 27.12 -4.42
N ILE A 5 12.56 26.75 -5.63
CA ILE A 5 13.44 26.07 -6.60
C ILE A 5 14.51 27.04 -7.13
N GLU A 6 14.13 28.28 -7.42
CA GLU A 6 15.03 29.31 -7.95
C GLU A 6 16.19 29.65 -6.99
N ASN A 7 15.95 29.45 -5.68
CA ASN A 7 16.97 29.73 -4.66
C ASN A 7 17.92 28.56 -4.39
N LEU A 8 17.74 27.41 -5.06
CA LEU A 8 18.61 26.26 -4.93
C LEU A 8 19.72 26.29 -5.95
N ASP A 9 20.88 25.71 -5.61
CA ASP A 9 21.94 25.50 -6.61
C ASP A 9 21.52 24.41 -7.60
N VAL A 10 22.29 24.19 -8.67
CA VAL A 10 21.96 23.25 -9.73
C VAL A 10 21.77 21.83 -9.18
N CYS A 11 22.66 21.38 -8.29
CA CYS A 11 22.59 20.06 -7.71
C CYS A 11 21.34 19.90 -6.83
N GLN A 12 21.03 20.92 -6.02
CA GLN A 12 19.85 20.91 -5.17
C GLN A 12 18.56 20.95 -5.99
N ARG A 13 18.54 21.69 -7.10
CA ARG A 13 17.37 21.72 -8.01
C ARG A 13 17.14 20.38 -8.64
N ASP A 14 18.16 19.72 -9.13
CA ASP A 14 18.02 18.40 -9.74
C ASP A 14 17.51 17.39 -8.74
N ASN A 15 18.05 17.39 -7.51
CA ASN A 15 17.59 16.52 -6.44
C ASN A 15 16.13 16.81 -6.07
N PHE A 16 15.76 18.08 -5.99
CA PHE A 16 14.40 18.50 -5.68
C PHE A 16 13.41 18.00 -6.75
N PHE A 17 13.70 18.23 -8.02
CA PHE A 17 12.83 17.77 -9.12
C PHE A 17 12.76 16.24 -9.17
N ASN A 18 13.88 15.56 -9.06
CA ASN A 18 13.92 14.11 -9.08
C ASN A 18 13.09 13.51 -7.93
N ASN A 19 13.24 14.03 -6.71
CA ASN A 19 12.51 13.54 -5.55
C ASN A 19 11.00 13.76 -5.71
N ASN A 20 10.55 14.95 -6.17
CA ASN A 20 9.12 15.21 -6.36
C ASN A 20 8.52 14.39 -7.48
N PHE A 21 9.24 14.20 -8.57
CA PHE A 21 8.80 13.35 -9.68
C PHE A 21 8.73 11.88 -9.24
N ASP A 22 9.76 11.40 -8.55
CA ASP A 22 9.87 10.02 -8.10
C ASP A 22 8.80 9.66 -7.08
N LEU A 23 8.38 10.60 -6.22
CA LEU A 23 7.33 10.34 -5.22
C LEU A 23 5.99 9.97 -5.86
N THR A 24 5.57 10.71 -6.88
CA THR A 24 4.33 10.39 -7.59
C THR A 24 4.47 9.06 -8.33
N TYR A 25 5.59 8.82 -8.97
CA TYR A 25 5.88 7.56 -9.65
C TYR A 25 5.82 6.38 -8.68
N ILE A 26 6.48 6.52 -7.51
CA ILE A 26 6.53 5.46 -6.50
C ILE A 26 5.13 5.16 -5.94
N LEU A 27 4.32 6.19 -5.63
CA LEU A 27 2.95 5.99 -5.17
C LEU A 27 2.12 5.21 -6.19
N ASN A 28 2.25 5.55 -7.47
CA ASN A 28 1.50 4.88 -8.53
C ASN A 28 2.01 3.48 -8.82
N LYS A 29 3.24 3.15 -8.41
CA LYS A 29 3.76 1.77 -8.46
C LYS A 29 3.44 0.98 -7.20
N PHE A 30 3.29 1.68 -6.07
CA PHE A 30 2.90 1.06 -4.81
C PHE A 30 1.46 0.55 -4.87
N CYS A 31 0.53 1.36 -5.37
CA CYS A 31 -0.88 1.00 -5.39
C CYS A 31 -1.53 1.56 -6.66
N TYR A 32 -2.09 0.67 -7.47
CA TYR A 32 -2.71 1.06 -8.74
C TYR A 32 -3.81 0.09 -9.14
N ILE A 33 -4.72 0.58 -9.96
CA ILE A 33 -5.77 -0.23 -10.59
C ILE A 33 -5.19 -0.85 -11.85
N GLU A 34 -5.08 -2.17 -11.91
CA GLU A 34 -4.51 -2.85 -13.07
C GLU A 34 -5.55 -2.98 -14.18
N ARG A 35 -6.72 -3.48 -13.82
CA ARG A 35 -7.87 -3.60 -14.73
C ARG A 35 -9.12 -3.83 -13.91
N GLU A 36 -10.27 -3.38 -14.44
CA GLU A 36 -11.57 -3.57 -13.80
C GLU A 36 -11.54 -3.19 -12.32
N ASN A 37 -11.81 -4.15 -11.42
CA ASN A 37 -11.84 -3.92 -9.98
C ASN A 37 -10.63 -4.53 -9.25
N ASP A 38 -9.53 -4.76 -9.97
CA ASP A 38 -8.30 -5.32 -9.41
C ASP A 38 -7.34 -4.21 -9.01
N ILE A 39 -7.04 -4.12 -7.72
CA ILE A 39 -6.09 -3.17 -7.15
C ILE A 39 -4.82 -3.91 -6.77
N ILE A 40 -3.68 -3.44 -7.26
CA ILE A 40 -2.37 -4.00 -6.96
C ILE A 40 -1.72 -3.18 -5.85
N ILE A 41 -1.18 -3.85 -4.84
CA ILE A 41 -0.37 -3.24 -3.77
C ILE A 41 0.98 -3.93 -3.77
N ASP A 42 2.04 -3.17 -3.98
CA ASP A 42 3.40 -3.67 -4.05
C ASP A 42 4.22 -3.16 -2.87
N HIS A 43 4.56 -4.04 -1.95
CA HIS A 43 5.30 -3.70 -0.74
C HIS A 43 6.68 -3.10 -1.04
N TYR A 44 7.33 -3.51 -2.13
CA TYR A 44 8.63 -2.94 -2.49
C TYR A 44 8.55 -1.42 -2.64
N PHE A 45 7.55 -0.93 -3.36
CA PHE A 45 7.37 0.51 -3.59
C PHE A 45 6.83 1.23 -2.35
N PHE A 46 6.03 0.57 -1.52
CA PHE A 46 5.67 1.08 -0.20
C PHE A 46 6.93 1.37 0.61
N LYS A 47 7.83 0.41 0.68
CA LYS A 47 9.10 0.51 1.40
C LYS A 47 9.95 1.67 0.88
N GLN A 48 10.04 1.82 -0.44
CA GLN A 48 10.77 2.94 -1.05
C GLN A 48 10.16 4.29 -0.68
N TYR A 49 8.84 4.40 -0.73
CA TYR A 49 8.14 5.62 -0.39
C TYR A 49 8.37 6.02 1.08
N ILE A 50 8.23 5.07 2.00
CA ILE A 50 8.45 5.33 3.43
C ILE A 50 9.91 5.73 3.71
N LYS A 51 10.85 5.10 3.02
CA LYS A 51 12.27 5.41 3.18
C LYS A 51 12.58 6.88 2.80
N ILE A 52 11.88 7.40 1.80
CA ILE A 52 12.10 8.78 1.33
C ILE A 52 11.31 9.79 2.15
N THR A 53 10.06 9.48 2.50
CA THR A 53 9.11 10.47 3.06
C THR A 53 8.84 10.29 4.54
N ASP A 54 8.99 9.07 5.07
CA ASP A 54 8.53 8.68 6.40
C ASP A 54 7.03 9.01 6.63
N ASN A 55 6.23 8.96 5.56
CA ASN A 55 4.82 9.37 5.58
C ASN A 55 3.90 8.22 5.13
N SER A 56 3.56 7.35 6.07
CA SER A 56 2.66 6.22 5.82
C SER A 56 1.20 6.65 5.59
N ILE A 57 0.80 7.82 6.11
CA ILE A 57 -0.56 8.30 5.91
C ILE A 57 -0.84 8.61 4.44
N ASN A 58 0.13 9.14 3.72
CA ASN A 58 -0.02 9.37 2.28
C ASN A 58 -0.25 8.08 1.49
N THR A 59 0.41 6.98 1.88
CA THR A 59 0.19 5.68 1.24
C THR A 59 -1.22 5.17 1.50
N LEU A 60 -1.71 5.33 2.71
CA LEU A 60 -3.07 4.95 3.08
C LEU A 60 -4.10 5.78 2.30
N ASN A 61 -3.91 7.09 2.23
CA ASN A 61 -4.80 7.97 1.46
C ASN A 61 -4.81 7.61 -0.02
N HIS A 62 -3.66 7.26 -0.57
CA HIS A 62 -3.55 6.82 -1.96
C HIS A 62 -4.35 5.53 -2.20
N LEU A 63 -4.22 4.55 -1.30
CA LEU A 63 -4.99 3.31 -1.36
C LEU A 63 -6.50 3.60 -1.31
N ILE A 64 -6.93 4.43 -0.38
CA ILE A 64 -8.35 4.81 -0.26
C ILE A 64 -8.85 5.42 -1.56
N ASN A 65 -8.07 6.32 -2.16
CA ASN A 65 -8.44 6.95 -3.43
C ASN A 65 -8.58 5.91 -4.56
N GLN A 66 -7.71 4.91 -4.62
CA GLN A 66 -7.82 3.84 -5.62
C GLN A 66 -9.09 3.02 -5.41
N ILE A 67 -9.40 2.67 -4.16
CA ILE A 67 -10.64 1.94 -3.83
C ILE A 67 -11.87 2.75 -4.25
N GLU A 68 -11.90 4.03 -3.91
CA GLU A 68 -13.03 4.90 -4.28
C GLU A 68 -13.23 4.99 -5.80
N LYS A 69 -12.14 5.05 -6.55
CA LYS A 69 -12.21 5.03 -8.02
C LYS A 69 -12.83 3.75 -8.56
N VAL A 70 -12.43 2.60 -8.03
CA VAL A 70 -13.00 1.31 -8.44
C VAL A 70 -14.50 1.26 -8.11
N LEU A 71 -14.87 1.68 -6.91
CA LEU A 71 -16.26 1.58 -6.45
C LEU A 71 -17.22 2.53 -7.14
N LYS A 72 -16.74 3.46 -7.97
CA LYS A 72 -17.60 4.25 -8.84
C LYS A 72 -18.28 3.41 -9.91
N ASN A 73 -17.63 2.34 -10.35
CA ASN A 73 -18.10 1.51 -11.47
C ASN A 73 -18.32 0.03 -11.11
N TYR A 74 -17.87 -0.39 -9.92
CA TYR A 74 -17.97 -1.79 -9.49
C TYR A 74 -18.50 -1.86 -8.08
N ASP A 75 -19.19 -2.95 -7.75
CA ASP A 75 -19.78 -3.15 -6.42
C ASP A 75 -18.77 -3.62 -5.38
N ASN A 76 -17.62 -4.12 -5.83
CA ASN A 76 -16.58 -4.66 -4.96
C ASN A 76 -15.21 -4.50 -5.62
N PHE A 77 -14.15 -4.88 -4.89
CA PHE A 77 -12.79 -4.84 -5.41
C PHE A 77 -11.99 -6.04 -4.92
N ASN A 78 -10.94 -6.38 -5.66
CA ASN A 78 -9.95 -7.35 -5.27
C ASN A 78 -8.64 -6.63 -4.98
N VAL A 79 -7.91 -7.12 -3.99
CA VAL A 79 -6.56 -6.63 -3.67
C VAL A 79 -5.56 -7.72 -4.01
N HIS A 80 -4.51 -7.35 -4.72
CA HIS A 80 -3.38 -8.22 -5.05
C HIS A 80 -2.15 -7.69 -4.34
N LEU A 81 -1.71 -8.40 -3.30
CA LEU A 81 -0.56 -8.02 -2.48
C LEU A 81 0.71 -8.68 -2.99
N LYS A 82 1.69 -7.88 -3.38
CA LYS A 82 3.04 -8.35 -3.73
C LYS A 82 3.94 -8.07 -2.54
N ILE A 83 4.30 -9.11 -1.78
CA ILE A 83 4.99 -8.98 -0.50
C ILE A 83 6.33 -9.70 -0.45
N LYS A 84 6.94 -9.96 -1.60
CA LYS A 84 8.24 -10.65 -1.68
C LYS A 84 9.31 -10.01 -0.79
N SER A 85 9.30 -8.69 -0.67
CA SER A 85 10.29 -7.93 0.09
C SER A 85 9.96 -7.76 1.58
N LEU A 86 8.83 -8.31 2.05
CA LEU A 86 8.34 -8.09 3.41
C LEU A 86 9.15 -8.90 4.43
N THR A 87 9.52 -8.27 5.54
CA THR A 87 10.26 -8.88 6.65
C THR A 87 9.48 -8.79 7.96
N LEU A 88 9.87 -9.61 8.93
CA LEU A 88 9.27 -9.59 10.28
C LEU A 88 9.42 -8.23 10.95
N ILE A 89 10.59 -7.61 10.80
CA ILE A 89 10.88 -6.30 11.40
C ILE A 89 9.94 -5.25 10.83
N GLU A 90 9.68 -5.29 9.53
CA GLU A 90 8.79 -4.35 8.86
C GLU A 90 7.34 -4.54 9.29
N ILE A 91 6.89 -5.75 9.52
CA ILE A 91 5.54 -6.01 10.03
C ILE A 91 5.36 -5.42 11.42
N ASP A 92 6.32 -5.67 12.31
CA ASP A 92 6.27 -5.10 13.65
C ASP A 92 6.28 -3.58 13.62
N LYS A 93 7.13 -3.00 12.76
CA LYS A 93 7.23 -1.56 12.60
C LYS A 93 5.93 -0.93 12.09
N HIS A 94 5.19 -1.61 11.21
CA HIS A 94 3.99 -1.09 10.55
C HIS A 94 2.69 -1.70 11.05
N LYS A 95 2.70 -2.36 12.21
CA LYS A 95 1.50 -3.01 12.76
C LYS A 95 0.33 -2.05 12.95
N ASP A 96 0.60 -0.82 13.36
CA ASP A 96 -0.44 0.18 13.56
C ASP A 96 -1.09 0.59 12.23
N LEU A 97 -0.30 0.70 11.17
CA LEU A 97 -0.80 0.98 9.83
C LEU A 97 -1.66 -0.17 9.31
N ILE A 98 -1.23 -1.41 9.53
CA ILE A 98 -1.98 -2.61 9.15
C ILE A 98 -3.34 -2.63 9.85
N SER A 99 -3.34 -2.37 11.16
CA SER A 99 -4.56 -2.31 11.95
C SER A 99 -5.50 -1.19 11.47
N MET A 100 -4.95 -0.01 11.19
CA MET A 100 -5.71 1.12 10.69
C MET A 100 -6.33 0.82 9.32
N MET A 101 -5.58 0.17 8.43
CA MET A 101 -6.08 -0.22 7.11
C MET A 101 -7.23 -1.21 7.22
N SER A 102 -7.10 -2.20 8.11
CA SER A 102 -8.16 -3.17 8.37
C SER A 102 -9.43 -2.48 8.88
N LEU A 103 -9.28 -1.55 9.80
CA LEU A 103 -10.39 -0.79 10.35
C LEU A 103 -11.10 0.06 9.29
N ILE A 104 -10.34 0.72 8.42
CA ILE A 104 -10.89 1.52 7.33
C ILE A 104 -11.68 0.66 6.36
N LEU A 105 -11.15 -0.50 5.98
CA LEU A 105 -11.86 -1.43 5.11
C LEU A 105 -13.21 -1.83 5.71
N LYS A 106 -13.23 -2.09 7.01
CA LYS A 106 -14.43 -2.49 7.71
C LYS A 106 -15.45 -1.37 7.85
N GLN A 107 -15.00 -0.16 8.18
CA GLN A 107 -15.90 0.97 8.48
C GLN A 107 -16.29 1.77 7.24
N LYS A 108 -15.35 2.02 6.35
CA LYS A 108 -15.58 2.87 5.18
C LYS A 108 -16.08 2.07 3.96
N PHE A 109 -15.60 0.82 3.82
CA PHE A 109 -15.93 -0.03 2.69
C PHE A 109 -16.48 -1.39 3.14
N PRO A 110 -17.55 -1.42 3.96
CA PRO A 110 -18.07 -2.68 4.49
C PRO A 110 -18.49 -3.61 3.37
N ASP A 111 -18.05 -4.87 3.42
CA ASP A 111 -18.37 -5.94 2.47
C ASP A 111 -17.93 -5.64 1.02
N LYS A 112 -17.04 -4.68 0.82
CA LYS A 112 -16.57 -4.31 -0.53
C LYS A 112 -15.34 -5.08 -0.98
N LEU A 113 -14.49 -5.52 -0.06
CA LEU A 113 -13.36 -6.39 -0.39
C LEU A 113 -13.87 -7.79 -0.72
N LYS A 114 -13.64 -8.24 -1.96
CA LYS A 114 -14.06 -9.57 -2.41
C LYS A 114 -12.98 -10.61 -2.17
N ASN A 115 -11.76 -10.34 -2.62
CA ASN A 115 -10.61 -11.23 -2.44
C ASN A 115 -9.36 -10.42 -2.13
N CYS A 116 -8.48 -11.01 -1.31
CA CYS A 116 -7.14 -10.49 -1.07
C CYS A 116 -6.16 -11.61 -1.46
N LEU A 117 -5.49 -11.45 -2.59
CA LEU A 117 -4.57 -12.45 -3.14
C LEU A 117 -3.14 -12.03 -2.80
N ILE A 118 -2.37 -12.92 -2.19
CA ILE A 118 -1.03 -12.64 -1.70
C ILE A 118 -0.02 -13.41 -2.54
N TYR A 119 0.84 -12.67 -3.26
CA TYR A 119 1.79 -13.24 -4.21
C TYR A 119 3.19 -13.27 -3.62
N ASP A 120 3.95 -14.33 -3.98
CA ASP A 120 5.35 -14.47 -3.63
C ASP A 120 5.62 -14.31 -2.13
N ALA A 121 4.70 -14.82 -1.31
CA ALA A 121 4.84 -14.75 0.14
C ALA A 121 6.13 -15.43 0.57
N PRO A 122 6.94 -14.78 1.43
CA PRO A 122 8.13 -15.42 1.97
C PRO A 122 7.79 -16.76 2.64
N PHE A 123 8.73 -17.70 2.64
CA PHE A 123 8.51 -19.01 3.30
C PHE A 123 8.16 -18.87 4.79
N ILE A 124 8.54 -17.75 5.40
CA ILE A 124 8.22 -17.44 6.80
C ILE A 124 6.82 -16.85 6.98
N PHE A 125 5.99 -16.81 5.91
CA PHE A 125 4.70 -16.12 5.94
C PHE A 125 3.74 -16.66 7.00
N SER A 126 3.76 -17.95 7.29
CA SER A 126 2.91 -18.52 8.35
C SER A 126 3.22 -17.89 9.71
N SER A 127 4.50 -17.68 10.01
CA SER A 127 4.92 -16.96 11.21
C SER A 127 4.54 -15.49 11.17
N LEU A 128 4.71 -14.85 10.00
CA LEU A 128 4.29 -13.46 9.79
C LEU A 128 2.79 -13.31 9.99
N PHE A 129 2.00 -14.23 9.45
CA PHE A 129 0.54 -14.18 9.57
C PHE A 129 0.08 -14.29 11.02
N SER A 130 0.75 -15.11 11.82
CA SER A 130 0.47 -15.21 13.26
C SER A 130 0.65 -13.86 13.97
N ILE A 131 1.61 -13.07 13.51
CA ILE A 131 1.89 -11.74 14.09
C ILE A 131 0.85 -10.72 13.64
N ILE A 132 0.47 -10.73 12.36
CA ILE A 132 -0.44 -9.71 11.80
C ILE A 132 -1.92 -10.02 12.03
N SER A 133 -2.29 -11.29 12.18
CA SER A 133 -3.70 -11.70 12.27
C SER A 133 -4.49 -10.99 13.39
N PRO A 134 -3.92 -10.67 14.56
CA PRO A 134 -4.66 -9.92 15.58
C PRO A 134 -5.04 -8.50 15.14
N PHE A 135 -4.37 -7.95 14.13
CA PHE A 135 -4.61 -6.59 13.63
C PHE A 135 -5.56 -6.57 12.42
N ILE A 136 -5.95 -7.73 11.93
CA ILE A 136 -6.83 -7.87 10.76
C ILE A 136 -8.11 -8.56 11.20
N ASP A 137 -9.27 -8.00 10.86
CA ASP A 137 -10.55 -8.59 11.25
C ASP A 137 -10.75 -9.95 10.57
N LYS A 138 -11.61 -10.78 11.19
CA LYS A 138 -11.83 -12.16 10.75
C LYS A 138 -12.43 -12.25 9.34
N ASP A 139 -13.31 -11.32 8.99
CA ASP A 139 -13.93 -11.31 7.67
C ASP A 139 -12.89 -11.04 6.57
N THR A 140 -11.98 -10.11 6.82
CA THR A 140 -10.86 -9.84 5.90
C THR A 140 -9.93 -11.04 5.81
N GLN A 141 -9.63 -11.70 6.95
CA GLN A 141 -8.78 -12.89 6.96
C GLN A 141 -9.35 -14.01 6.08
N LYS A 142 -10.66 -14.21 6.10
CA LYS A 142 -11.34 -15.24 5.29
C LYS A 142 -11.20 -15.01 3.79
N LYS A 143 -10.98 -13.76 3.39
CA LYS A 143 -10.83 -13.36 1.98
C LYS A 143 -9.38 -13.43 1.49
N MET A 144 -8.43 -13.69 2.39
CA MET A 144 -7.01 -13.76 2.06
C MET A 144 -6.63 -15.14 1.55
N ARG A 145 -5.87 -15.17 0.44
CA ARG A 145 -5.40 -16.40 -0.20
C ARG A 145 -3.95 -16.24 -0.66
N LEU A 146 -3.15 -17.27 -0.43
CA LEU A 146 -1.79 -17.33 -0.93
C LEU A 146 -1.79 -17.85 -2.36
N ILE A 147 -1.11 -17.12 -3.24
CA ILE A 147 -0.92 -17.52 -4.63
C ILE A 147 0.53 -17.96 -4.80
N LYS A 148 0.71 -19.19 -5.23
CA LYS A 148 2.05 -19.75 -5.47
C LYS A 148 2.48 -19.58 -6.91
#